data_e099412716f8974606db63db1fb9d8d7
#
_entry.id   e099412716f8974606db63db1fb9d8d7
#
_cell.length_a   1.000
_cell.length_b   1.000
_cell.length_c   1.000
_cell.angle_alpha   90.00
_cell.angle_beta   90.00
_cell.angle_gamma   90.00
#
_symmetry.space_group_name_H-M   'P 1'
#
loop_
_entity.id
_entity.type
_entity.pdbx_description
1 polymer ?
#
loop_
_entity_poly.entity_id
_entity_poly.type
_entity_poly.pdbx_seq_one_letter_code
_entity_poly.pdbx_strand_id
1 'polypeptide(L)'
;MYRVRSLLVGAALASLAPFAFAADAPALLLPPDSIAALKLNGAAGESARITNVPVTGQPFKTVLRIEITKKPERANDVQISTPIDATMAAGDVLMVSFYMRSAGTGAATLDAGFRTVPGAAPQGPPPGGAPPAAARGQVPPGAAGAVPGRGGRGFFKGQPPLSAAAVAGSSWKKVTFPFALTRAYNKGEGELFFTLGFQPQTVELGGIELLDYGTSKKVADLPFTKLGYQGSGTSAAWRKAAESRIDKLRKGELTVVVKDASGKPVANAEVAIHMRKHAFLWGTAVSGVAFTGGRMPQENLARYKEEIKKNFNFAVMENETKWPQWANEASRPGTLATIDWLRENGLQVRGHNLVWPSWRNTNVKAATDARDNPTAFAKVITDHIAETTAALRGRVVDWDVINETFTNHDFMDILGRHAMVDWFQAARAGDPEAKLYINDFNILETDDKAHQDDYAQTIQYLIDQGAPVDGIGLQSHFPARVTGIDDLVKRFDRFSAFGKELEITEFDINAGRSHSSRLHSRFSHHRLQPTQGQGVPDVGLLGRRALAAYRRHAPARLVAQA
;
A
#
# COMPACT_ATOMS: atom_id res chain seq x y z
N MET A 1 -20.35 85.64 -10.55
CA MET A 1 -19.57 86.00 -9.35
C MET A 1 -20.13 85.24 -8.16
N TYR A 2 -19.51 84.13 -7.83
CA TYR A 2 -19.79 83.41 -6.57
C TYR A 2 -18.47 83.01 -5.94
N ARG A 3 -18.24 83.50 -4.74
CA ARG A 3 -17.06 83.21 -3.93
C ARG A 3 -17.28 81.86 -3.23
N VAL A 4 -16.34 80.93 -3.37
CA VAL A 4 -16.28 79.70 -2.60
C VAL A 4 -15.34 79.93 -1.40
N ARG A 5 -15.86 79.76 -0.20
CA ARG A 5 -15.09 79.79 1.05
C ARG A 5 -14.53 78.42 1.29
N SER A 6 -13.21 78.33 1.43
CA SER A 6 -12.49 77.09 1.82
C SER A 6 -12.62 76.89 3.33
N LEU A 7 -13.17 75.78 3.75
CA LEU A 7 -13.08 75.27 5.13
C LEU A 7 -11.87 74.31 5.19
N LEU A 8 -10.88 74.64 5.97
CA LEU A 8 -9.81 73.75 6.39
C LEU A 8 -10.34 72.87 7.52
N VAL A 9 -10.49 71.57 7.27
CA VAL A 9 -10.70 70.53 8.29
C VAL A 9 -9.38 69.89 8.53
N GLY A 10 -8.79 70.09 9.71
CA GLY A 10 -7.59 69.37 10.14
C GLY A 10 -7.90 67.89 10.44
N ALA A 11 -7.37 67.02 9.64
CA ALA A 11 -7.40 65.56 9.91
C ALA A 11 -6.18 65.20 10.74
N ALA A 12 -6.40 64.78 11.98
CA ALA A 12 -5.39 64.11 12.80
C ALA A 12 -5.14 62.73 12.22
N LEU A 13 -3.97 62.54 11.62
CA LEU A 13 -3.47 61.21 11.22
C LEU A 13 -3.06 60.45 12.48
N ALA A 14 -3.94 59.57 12.97
CA ALA A 14 -3.54 58.50 13.86
C ALA A 14 -2.77 57.45 13.01
N SER A 15 -1.47 57.36 13.23
CA SER A 15 -0.63 56.29 12.64
C SER A 15 -1.01 54.96 13.24
N LEU A 16 -1.87 54.21 12.53
CA LEU A 16 -2.04 52.79 12.73
C LEU A 16 -0.80 52.13 12.13
N ALA A 17 0.16 51.74 12.97
CA ALA A 17 1.21 50.80 12.60
C ALA A 17 0.56 49.49 12.17
N PRO A 18 0.87 48.95 11.01
CA PRO A 18 0.40 47.62 10.68
C PRO A 18 1.10 46.61 11.62
N PHE A 19 0.33 45.97 12.49
CA PHE A 19 0.77 44.71 13.08
C PHE A 19 0.86 43.69 11.92
N ALA A 20 1.97 43.68 11.25
CA ALA A 20 2.37 42.55 10.45
C ALA A 20 2.66 41.42 11.44
N PHE A 21 1.73 40.48 11.58
CA PHE A 21 2.10 39.14 12.03
C PHE A 21 3.10 38.62 11.01
N ALA A 22 4.38 38.74 11.33
CA ALA A 22 5.41 37.94 10.65
C ALA A 22 5.01 36.49 10.86
N ALA A 23 4.49 35.85 9.83
CA ALA A 23 4.38 34.39 9.85
C ALA A 23 5.80 33.89 10.13
N ASP A 24 6.00 33.23 11.28
CA ASP A 24 7.30 32.74 11.68
C ASP A 24 7.86 31.91 10.53
N ALA A 25 8.98 32.40 9.96
CA ALA A 25 9.68 31.65 8.92
C ALA A 25 10.16 30.32 9.53
N PRO A 26 10.05 29.21 8.81
CA PRO A 26 10.49 27.92 9.34
C PRO A 26 11.99 27.96 9.66
N ALA A 27 12.38 27.30 10.74
CA ALA A 27 13.78 27.13 11.09
C ALA A 27 14.46 26.14 10.11
N LEU A 28 15.62 26.52 9.60
CA LEU A 28 16.45 25.62 8.79
C LEU A 28 17.30 24.75 9.73
N LEU A 29 17.07 23.43 9.73
CA LEU A 29 17.73 22.49 10.62
C LEU A 29 19.04 21.90 10.04
N LEU A 30 19.31 22.12 8.75
CA LEU A 30 20.55 21.72 8.10
C LEU A 30 21.43 22.94 7.82
N PRO A 31 22.77 22.79 7.83
CA PRO A 31 23.66 23.87 7.44
C PRO A 31 23.44 24.27 5.97
N PRO A 32 23.76 25.53 5.58
CA PRO A 32 23.61 25.99 4.21
C PRO A 32 24.33 25.14 3.15
N ASP A 33 25.43 24.46 3.52
CA ASP A 33 26.12 23.45 2.70
C ASP A 33 25.79 22.05 3.21
N SER A 34 24.50 21.70 3.17
CA SER A 34 23.97 20.42 3.65
C SER A 34 24.58 19.20 2.94
N ILE A 35 25.12 19.38 1.72
CA ILE A 35 25.77 18.31 0.95
C ILE A 35 27.03 17.80 1.65
N ALA A 36 27.84 18.69 2.23
CA ALA A 36 29.06 18.31 2.93
C ALA A 36 28.81 17.48 4.21
N ALA A 37 27.64 17.62 4.80
CA ALA A 37 27.23 16.89 6.00
C ALA A 37 26.76 15.45 5.71
N LEU A 38 26.35 15.14 4.47
CA LEU A 38 25.87 13.82 4.07
C LEU A 38 27.04 12.84 3.87
N LYS A 39 26.98 11.71 4.54
CA LYS A 39 28.00 10.65 4.45
C LYS A 39 27.41 9.37 3.93
N LEU A 40 28.17 8.68 3.06
CA LEU A 40 27.85 7.33 2.62
C LEU A 40 28.04 6.35 3.78
N ASN A 41 27.10 5.46 3.99
CA ASN A 41 27.21 4.43 5.03
C ASN A 41 28.29 3.40 4.65
N GLY A 42 28.92 2.79 5.66
CA GLY A 42 30.03 1.85 5.48
C GLY A 42 29.66 0.55 4.74
N ALA A 43 28.37 0.21 4.66
CA ALA A 43 27.88 -0.97 3.94
C ALA A 43 27.86 -0.80 2.41
N ALA A 44 28.03 0.43 1.90
CA ALA A 44 28.07 0.72 0.46
C ALA A 44 29.26 0.04 -0.25
N GLY A 45 30.39 -0.13 0.45
CA GLY A 45 31.59 -0.82 -0.05
C GLY A 45 31.99 -0.37 -1.45
N GLU A 46 32.25 -1.33 -2.35
CA GLU A 46 32.58 -1.10 -3.75
C GLU A 46 31.34 -0.82 -4.64
N SER A 47 30.14 -0.92 -4.09
CA SER A 47 28.90 -0.81 -4.86
C SER A 47 28.52 0.62 -5.21
N ALA A 48 29.04 1.61 -4.47
CA ALA A 48 28.68 3.01 -4.67
C ALA A 48 29.85 3.96 -4.40
N ARG A 49 29.88 5.08 -5.15
CA ARG A 49 30.83 6.17 -4.99
C ARG A 49 30.09 7.51 -4.93
N ILE A 50 30.58 8.42 -4.10
CA ILE A 50 30.08 9.79 -3.97
C ILE A 50 31.13 10.77 -4.49
N THR A 51 30.67 11.77 -5.25
CA THR A 51 31.50 12.90 -5.70
C THR A 51 30.71 14.20 -5.67
N ASN A 52 31.36 15.30 -5.34
CA ASN A 52 30.79 16.63 -5.46
C ASN A 52 30.98 17.14 -6.87
N VAL A 53 29.92 17.61 -7.52
CA VAL A 53 29.95 18.10 -8.91
C VAL A 53 29.38 19.51 -8.95
N PRO A 54 30.09 20.50 -9.57
CA PRO A 54 29.56 21.83 -9.77
C PRO A 54 28.39 21.80 -10.76
N VAL A 55 27.39 22.66 -10.52
CA VAL A 55 26.20 22.79 -11.38
C VAL A 55 25.86 24.26 -11.59
N THR A 56 25.33 24.58 -12.77
CA THR A 56 24.86 25.91 -13.13
C THR A 56 23.37 25.90 -13.45
N GLY A 57 22.71 27.08 -13.38
CA GLY A 57 21.31 27.23 -13.71
C GLY A 57 20.34 26.64 -12.65
N GLN A 58 20.85 26.35 -11.45
CA GLN A 58 20.06 25.88 -10.32
C GLN A 58 20.23 26.83 -9.11
N PRO A 59 19.33 26.83 -8.14
CA PRO A 59 19.46 27.64 -6.92
C PRO A 59 20.59 27.19 -5.97
N PHE A 60 21.36 26.19 -6.37
CA PHE A 60 22.53 25.65 -5.66
C PHE A 60 23.71 25.53 -6.63
N LYS A 61 24.95 25.56 -6.12
CA LYS A 61 26.17 25.56 -6.93
C LYS A 61 26.83 24.19 -7.05
N THR A 62 26.55 23.30 -6.12
CA THR A 62 27.18 21.98 -6.05
C THR A 62 26.09 20.91 -5.79
N VAL A 63 26.28 19.75 -6.35
CA VAL A 63 25.42 18.58 -6.16
C VAL A 63 26.25 17.40 -5.69
N LEU A 64 25.63 16.53 -4.94
CA LEU A 64 26.16 15.22 -4.61
C LEU A 64 25.79 14.26 -5.74
N ARG A 65 26.80 13.73 -6.45
CA ARG A 65 26.62 12.66 -7.43
C ARG A 65 26.92 11.34 -6.76
N ILE A 66 25.95 10.45 -6.78
CA ILE A 66 26.03 9.08 -6.24
C ILE A 66 25.96 8.12 -7.41
N GLU A 67 27.05 7.43 -7.68
CA GLU A 67 27.17 6.39 -8.71
C GLU A 67 27.06 5.03 -8.06
N ILE A 68 26.04 4.26 -8.43
CA ILE A 68 25.81 2.89 -7.97
C ILE A 68 26.06 1.99 -9.16
N THR A 69 27.17 1.25 -9.11
CA THR A 69 27.64 0.41 -10.23
C THR A 69 27.02 -0.99 -10.18
N LYS A 70 26.72 -1.47 -8.99
CA LYS A 70 26.15 -2.79 -8.75
C LYS A 70 25.00 -2.66 -7.75
N LYS A 71 23.87 -3.31 -8.02
CA LYS A 71 22.78 -3.41 -7.04
C LYS A 71 23.28 -4.19 -5.82
N PRO A 72 23.22 -3.61 -4.60
CA PRO A 72 23.57 -4.32 -3.38
C PRO A 72 22.51 -5.38 -3.05
N GLU A 73 22.80 -6.25 -2.10
CA GLU A 73 21.87 -7.27 -1.62
C GLU A 73 20.60 -6.62 -1.04
N ARG A 74 20.79 -5.56 -0.24
CA ARG A 74 19.68 -4.77 0.33
C ARG A 74 19.81 -3.32 -0.10
N ALA A 75 18.69 -2.68 -0.44
CA ALA A 75 18.70 -1.27 -0.86
C ALA A 75 19.32 -0.33 0.19
N ASN A 76 19.17 -0.66 1.48
CA ASN A 76 19.73 0.10 2.59
C ASN A 76 21.27 -0.02 2.72
N ASP A 77 21.92 -0.92 1.99
CA ASP A 77 23.37 -1.04 1.99
C ASP A 77 24.04 0.12 1.25
N VAL A 78 23.28 0.86 0.39
CA VAL A 78 23.70 2.14 -0.18
C VAL A 78 22.77 3.24 0.35
N GLN A 79 23.25 3.94 1.36
CA GLN A 79 22.51 5.00 2.02
C GLN A 79 23.42 6.17 2.36
N ILE A 80 22.92 7.40 2.17
CA ILE A 80 23.56 8.61 2.69
C ILE A 80 22.72 9.18 3.81
N SER A 81 23.34 9.69 4.86
CA SER A 81 22.65 10.28 5.99
C SER A 81 23.44 11.38 6.69
N THR A 82 22.73 12.21 7.45
CA THR A 82 23.30 13.21 8.34
C THR A 82 22.48 13.36 9.61
N PRO A 83 23.09 13.30 10.79
CA PRO A 83 22.43 13.66 12.05
C PRO A 83 22.01 15.13 12.05
N ILE A 84 20.91 15.43 12.73
CA ILE A 84 20.37 16.80 12.87
C ILE A 84 20.89 17.40 14.18
N ASP A 85 21.64 18.47 14.07
CA ASP A 85 22.29 19.17 15.17
C ASP A 85 21.36 20.19 15.83
N ALA A 86 20.09 19.80 16.06
CA ALA A 86 19.07 20.62 16.71
C ALA A 86 18.15 19.75 17.58
N THR A 87 17.52 20.37 18.57
CA THR A 87 16.41 19.77 19.31
C THR A 87 15.12 20.00 18.57
N MET A 88 14.24 19.01 18.57
CA MET A 88 12.92 19.07 17.92
C MET A 88 11.87 18.54 18.89
N ALA A 89 10.71 19.19 18.96
CA ALA A 89 9.65 18.82 19.89
C ALA A 89 8.68 17.79 19.30
N ALA A 90 7.98 17.08 20.17
CA ALA A 90 6.85 16.25 19.73
C ALA A 90 5.73 17.14 19.19
N GLY A 91 5.22 16.83 18.02
CA GLY A 91 4.20 17.63 17.33
C GLY A 91 4.77 18.60 16.31
N ASP A 92 6.07 18.86 16.30
CA ASP A 92 6.68 19.70 15.27
C ASP A 92 6.44 19.12 13.89
N VAL A 93 6.13 20.02 12.94
CA VAL A 93 5.94 19.68 11.53
C VAL A 93 7.19 20.04 10.76
N LEU A 94 7.84 19.03 10.26
CA LEU A 94 9.05 19.16 9.46
C LEU A 94 8.74 18.98 7.97
N MET A 95 9.57 19.59 7.11
CA MET A 95 9.55 19.35 5.67
C MET A 95 10.96 19.17 5.11
N VAL A 96 11.22 18.00 4.54
CA VAL A 96 12.39 17.77 3.69
C VAL A 96 12.11 18.34 2.30
N SER A 97 13.05 19.08 1.75
CA SER A 97 13.01 19.59 0.37
C SER A 97 14.37 19.33 -0.27
N PHE A 98 14.40 18.84 -1.51
CA PHE A 98 15.62 18.64 -2.27
C PHE A 98 15.34 18.59 -3.77
N TYR A 99 16.37 18.78 -4.56
CA TYR A 99 16.34 18.57 -6.00
C TYR A 99 17.09 17.28 -6.35
N MET A 100 16.53 16.51 -7.29
CA MET A 100 17.15 15.30 -7.80
C MET A 100 17.02 15.20 -9.31
N ARG A 101 17.98 14.52 -9.95
CA ARG A 101 17.88 14.04 -11.34
C ARG A 101 18.68 12.76 -11.54
N SER A 102 18.41 12.08 -12.65
CA SER A 102 19.28 11.04 -13.16
C SER A 102 20.42 11.67 -13.99
N ALA A 103 21.64 11.28 -13.71
CA ALA A 103 22.80 11.55 -14.56
C ALA A 103 23.23 10.31 -15.37
N GLY A 104 22.46 9.21 -15.30
CA GLY A 104 22.62 7.99 -16.09
C GLY A 104 21.55 7.86 -17.18
N THR A 105 21.52 6.69 -17.83
CA THR A 105 20.60 6.40 -18.95
C THR A 105 19.17 6.09 -18.53
N GLY A 106 18.94 5.75 -17.25
CA GLY A 106 17.62 5.40 -16.68
C GLY A 106 17.08 6.47 -15.74
N ALA A 107 15.92 6.24 -15.17
CA ALA A 107 15.38 7.07 -14.10
C ALA A 107 16.16 6.86 -12.79
N ALA A 108 16.45 7.96 -12.07
CA ALA A 108 16.98 7.90 -10.72
C ALA A 108 15.84 7.63 -9.71
N THR A 109 16.08 6.75 -8.74
CA THR A 109 15.13 6.44 -7.68
C THR A 109 15.81 6.45 -6.32
N LEU A 110 15.11 6.98 -5.32
CA LEU A 110 15.56 6.97 -3.93
C LEU A 110 14.37 6.98 -2.98
N ASP A 111 14.63 6.63 -1.72
CA ASP A 111 13.74 6.92 -0.60
C ASP A 111 14.40 7.97 0.29
N ALA A 112 13.75 9.11 0.50
CA ALA A 112 14.14 10.13 1.47
C ALA A 112 13.38 9.90 2.77
N GLY A 113 14.03 10.01 3.92
CA GLY A 113 13.37 9.77 5.19
C GLY A 113 14.05 10.39 6.40
N PHE A 114 13.33 10.35 7.53
CA PHE A 114 13.78 10.78 8.83
C PHE A 114 13.61 9.66 9.86
N ARG A 115 14.60 9.44 10.71
CA ARG A 115 14.57 8.40 11.74
C ARG A 115 15.46 8.75 12.94
N THR A 116 15.36 7.95 14.00
CA THR A 116 16.37 7.93 15.05
C THR A 116 17.69 7.41 14.51
N VAL A 117 18.79 8.02 14.87
CA VAL A 117 20.15 7.55 14.56
C VAL A 117 20.29 6.10 15.06
N PRO A 118 20.72 5.14 14.23
CA PRO A 118 20.91 3.76 14.66
C PRO A 118 21.86 3.64 15.85
N GLY A 119 21.43 2.97 16.91
CA GLY A 119 22.23 2.78 18.12
C GLY A 119 22.19 3.95 19.14
N ALA A 120 21.51 5.04 18.84
CA ALA A 120 21.26 6.09 19.83
C ALA A 120 20.30 5.57 20.92
N ALA A 121 20.75 5.51 22.15
CA ALA A 121 19.89 5.20 23.29
C ALA A 121 18.87 6.33 23.45
N PRO A 122 17.56 6.04 23.71
CA PRO A 122 16.59 7.07 24.02
C PRO A 122 17.04 7.80 25.29
N GLN A 123 17.51 9.02 25.16
CA GLN A 123 17.72 9.88 26.31
C GLN A 123 16.36 10.38 26.78
N GLY A 124 16.19 10.57 28.10
CA GLY A 124 14.93 11.06 28.69
C GLY A 124 14.51 12.41 28.08
N PRO A 125 13.26 12.85 28.33
CA PRO A 125 12.78 14.13 27.81
C PRO A 125 13.70 15.27 28.23
N PRO A 126 13.91 16.29 27.38
CA PRO A 126 14.75 17.44 27.70
C PRO A 126 14.23 18.13 28.97
N PRO A 127 15.10 18.65 29.83
CA PRO A 127 14.69 19.38 31.03
C PRO A 127 13.97 20.68 30.61
N GLY A 128 12.66 20.73 30.82
CA GLY A 128 11.88 21.94 30.62
C GLY A 128 10.54 21.77 29.90
N GLY A 129 9.69 20.90 30.36
CA GLY A 129 8.32 20.81 29.87
C GLY A 129 7.51 19.78 30.65
N ALA A 130 6.92 20.19 31.78
CA ALA A 130 5.92 19.34 32.42
C ALA A 130 4.71 19.20 31.48
N PRO A 131 4.24 17.97 31.18
CA PRO A 131 3.01 17.81 30.44
C PRO A 131 1.83 18.32 31.27
N PRO A 132 0.81 18.95 30.67
CA PRO A 132 -0.41 19.31 31.38
C PRO A 132 -1.03 18.03 31.97
N ALA A 133 -1.40 18.09 33.24
CA ALA A 133 -2.04 17.01 33.98
C ALA A 133 -3.37 16.65 33.30
N ALA A 134 -3.33 15.64 32.43
CA ALA A 134 -4.53 15.01 31.92
C ALA A 134 -5.07 14.05 32.99
N ALA A 135 -6.30 14.26 33.39
CA ALA A 135 -7.04 13.56 34.42
C ALA A 135 -6.86 12.03 34.34
N ARG A 136 -6.37 11.45 35.44
CA ARG A 136 -6.41 10.01 35.69
C ARG A 136 -7.87 9.59 35.92
N GLY A 137 -8.52 9.12 34.86
CA GLY A 137 -9.76 8.35 35.01
C GLY A 137 -9.43 7.01 35.65
N GLN A 138 -9.98 6.74 36.84
CA GLN A 138 -9.92 5.47 37.52
C GLN A 138 -10.55 4.37 36.67
N VAL A 139 -9.79 3.33 36.34
CA VAL A 139 -10.29 2.08 35.76
C VAL A 139 -10.88 1.24 36.91
N PRO A 140 -12.16 0.77 36.81
CA PRO A 140 -12.71 -0.15 37.80
C PRO A 140 -12.01 -1.50 37.75
N PRO A 141 -11.80 -2.19 38.87
CA PRO A 141 -11.23 -3.53 38.91
C PRO A 141 -12.29 -4.55 38.45
N GLY A 142 -12.00 -5.28 37.40
CA GLY A 142 -12.84 -6.40 36.99
C GLY A 142 -13.04 -6.58 35.49
N ALA A 143 -11.98 -6.76 34.72
CA ALA A 143 -12.07 -7.38 33.41
C ALA A 143 -10.74 -8.09 33.10
N ALA A 144 -10.54 -9.24 33.75
CA ALA A 144 -9.58 -10.23 33.30
C ALA A 144 -10.13 -10.92 32.07
N GLY A 145 -9.56 -10.61 30.91
CA GLY A 145 -9.92 -11.17 29.62
C GLY A 145 -8.91 -10.66 28.59
N ALA A 146 -7.61 -10.80 28.89
CA ALA A 146 -6.56 -10.55 27.92
C ALA A 146 -6.61 -11.64 26.85
N VAL A 147 -7.01 -11.28 25.64
CA VAL A 147 -6.79 -12.07 24.44
C VAL A 147 -5.28 -12.04 24.17
N PRO A 148 -4.55 -13.17 24.20
CA PRO A 148 -3.14 -13.17 23.83
C PRO A 148 -3.02 -13.08 22.34
N GLY A 149 -2.24 -12.11 21.89
CA GLY A 149 -1.46 -12.37 20.72
C GLY A 149 -1.75 -11.64 19.45
N ARG A 150 -1.09 -10.55 19.31
CA ARG A 150 -0.37 -10.27 18.06
C ARG A 150 1.11 -10.39 18.42
N GLY A 151 1.76 -11.43 17.88
CA GLY A 151 3.19 -11.61 17.93
C GLY A 151 3.89 -10.34 17.49
N GLY A 152 4.59 -9.70 18.41
CA GLY A 152 5.24 -8.44 18.19
C GLY A 152 6.32 -8.56 17.15
N ARG A 153 6.21 -7.81 16.07
CA ARG A 153 7.40 -7.11 15.57
C ARG A 153 7.94 -6.37 16.78
N GLY A 154 9.21 -6.66 17.15
CA GLY A 154 9.83 -6.07 18.30
C GLY A 154 9.48 -4.59 18.35
N PHE A 155 8.95 -4.15 19.49
CA PHE A 155 8.63 -2.75 19.70
C PHE A 155 9.94 -1.98 19.55
N PHE A 156 10.14 -1.38 18.38
CA PHE A 156 11.14 -0.34 18.25
C PHE A 156 10.74 0.75 19.24
N LYS A 157 11.55 0.95 20.29
CA LYS A 157 11.40 2.04 21.26
C LYS A 157 11.69 3.38 20.58
N GLY A 158 10.98 3.73 19.50
CA GLY A 158 11.22 4.95 18.74
C GLY A 158 10.16 5.14 17.67
N GLN A 159 10.13 6.33 17.07
CA GLN A 159 9.31 6.59 15.90
C GLN A 159 9.82 5.71 14.74
N PRO A 160 8.95 4.96 14.06
CA PRO A 160 9.37 4.22 12.88
C PRO A 160 9.90 5.20 11.82
N PRO A 161 10.81 4.77 10.95
CA PRO A 161 11.33 5.62 9.89
C PRO A 161 10.20 6.21 9.06
N LEU A 162 10.21 7.53 8.92
CA LEU A 162 9.32 8.25 8.00
C LEU A 162 10.05 8.36 6.68
N SER A 163 9.51 7.81 5.62
CA SER A 163 10.15 7.86 4.31
C SER A 163 9.16 8.09 3.18
N ALA A 164 9.63 8.70 2.10
CA ALA A 164 8.91 8.89 0.86
C ALA A 164 9.80 8.55 -0.34
N ALA A 165 9.24 7.81 -1.28
CA ALA A 165 9.90 7.48 -2.53
C ALA A 165 9.93 8.68 -3.48
N ALA A 166 11.04 8.83 -4.20
CA ALA A 166 11.17 9.82 -5.25
C ALA A 166 11.79 9.19 -6.51
N VAL A 167 11.29 9.62 -7.68
CA VAL A 167 11.79 9.22 -8.99
C VAL A 167 11.96 10.46 -9.86
N ALA A 168 13.09 10.56 -10.56
CA ALA A 168 13.36 11.64 -11.51
C ALA A 168 14.04 11.11 -12.77
N GLY A 169 13.74 11.72 -13.91
CA GLY A 169 14.49 11.54 -15.16
C GLY A 169 15.74 12.43 -15.20
N SER A 170 16.21 12.74 -16.41
CA SER A 170 17.40 13.57 -16.62
C SER A 170 17.18 15.05 -16.26
N SER A 171 15.95 15.52 -16.19
CA SER A 171 15.62 16.89 -15.77
C SER A 171 15.54 17.00 -14.26
N TRP A 172 15.95 18.15 -13.71
CA TRP A 172 15.84 18.46 -12.30
C TRP A 172 14.39 18.46 -11.83
N LYS A 173 14.13 17.74 -10.75
CA LYS A 173 12.84 17.67 -10.07
C LYS A 173 13.02 18.08 -8.61
N LYS A 174 12.22 19.07 -8.17
CA LYS A 174 12.11 19.40 -6.75
C LYS A 174 11.19 18.39 -6.08
N VAL A 175 11.64 17.82 -4.97
CA VAL A 175 10.89 16.87 -4.13
C VAL A 175 10.66 17.52 -2.78
N THR A 176 9.44 17.40 -2.27
CA THR A 176 9.06 17.88 -0.94
C THR A 176 8.36 16.75 -0.18
N PHE A 177 8.70 16.61 1.09
CA PHE A 177 8.17 15.56 1.95
C PHE A 177 7.92 16.12 3.35
N PRO A 178 6.69 16.59 3.68
CA PRO A 178 6.33 17.04 5.01
C PRO A 178 5.90 15.88 5.91
N PHE A 179 6.22 15.96 7.20
CA PHE A 179 5.82 14.98 8.22
C PHE A 179 5.76 15.65 9.61
N ALA A 180 5.05 15.03 10.55
CA ALA A 180 5.02 15.47 11.94
C ALA A 180 5.78 14.50 12.84
N LEU A 181 6.48 15.02 13.82
CA LEU A 181 7.17 14.25 14.83
C LEU A 181 6.20 13.72 15.88
N THR A 182 6.29 12.44 16.22
CA THR A 182 5.46 11.81 17.27
C THR A 182 6.12 11.82 18.63
N ARG A 183 7.40 12.19 18.71
CA ARG A 183 8.18 12.36 19.93
C ARG A 183 9.18 13.50 19.77
N ALA A 184 9.73 13.96 20.87
CA ALA A 184 10.86 14.88 20.88
C ALA A 184 12.16 14.16 20.49
N TYR A 185 13.10 14.91 19.94
CA TYR A 185 14.46 14.50 19.60
C TYR A 185 15.46 15.48 20.20
N ASN A 186 16.48 14.99 20.87
CA ASN A 186 17.62 15.78 21.28
C ASN A 186 18.56 16.02 20.10
N LYS A 187 19.47 16.97 20.25
CA LYS A 187 20.54 17.28 19.30
C LYS A 187 21.32 16.00 18.95
N GLY A 188 21.43 15.70 17.64
CA GLY A 188 22.12 14.51 17.14
C GLY A 188 21.34 13.20 17.24
N GLU A 189 20.12 13.18 17.81
CA GLU A 189 19.33 11.96 17.98
C GLU A 189 18.52 11.59 16.73
N GLY A 190 18.12 12.58 15.95
CA GLY A 190 17.41 12.39 14.67
C GLY A 190 18.37 12.49 13.50
N GLU A 191 18.12 11.75 12.42
CA GLU A 191 18.88 11.87 11.17
C GLU A 191 17.99 11.93 9.94
N LEU A 192 18.38 12.76 8.97
CA LEU A 192 17.89 12.71 7.59
C LEU A 192 18.67 11.66 6.83
N PHE A 193 17.99 10.78 6.08
CA PHE A 193 18.65 9.76 5.26
C PHE A 193 18.05 9.67 3.86
N PHE A 194 18.85 9.16 2.91
CA PHE A 194 18.45 8.80 1.56
C PHE A 194 18.94 7.39 1.27
N THR A 195 18.03 6.48 0.97
CA THR A 195 18.32 5.11 0.52
C THR A 195 18.33 5.09 -1.01
N LEU A 196 19.39 4.54 -1.61
CA LEU A 196 19.61 4.60 -3.05
C LEU A 196 19.92 3.24 -3.72
N GLY A 197 20.17 2.16 -2.96
CA GLY A 197 20.64 0.86 -3.46
C GLY A 197 19.57 0.02 -4.18
N PHE A 198 18.61 0.65 -4.85
CA PHE A 198 17.52 -0.08 -5.51
C PHE A 198 17.91 -0.70 -6.86
N GLN A 199 18.86 -0.09 -7.55
CA GLN A 199 19.33 -0.49 -8.88
C GLN A 199 20.70 0.15 -9.17
N PRO A 200 21.47 -0.32 -10.17
CA PRO A 200 22.57 0.46 -10.74
C PRO A 200 22.00 1.77 -11.31
N GLN A 201 22.56 2.90 -10.88
CA GLN A 201 22.08 4.23 -11.27
C GLN A 201 23.07 5.31 -10.92
N THR A 202 22.97 6.48 -11.59
CA THR A 202 23.66 7.69 -11.18
C THR A 202 22.65 8.75 -10.78
N VAL A 203 22.64 9.12 -9.52
CA VAL A 203 21.72 10.11 -8.94
C VAL A 203 22.49 11.38 -8.59
N GLU A 204 21.97 12.54 -8.97
CA GLU A 204 22.43 13.82 -8.48
C GLU A 204 21.41 14.43 -7.53
N LEU A 205 21.88 14.88 -6.37
CA LEU A 205 21.11 15.54 -5.32
C LEU A 205 21.68 16.92 -5.02
N GLY A 206 20.81 17.94 -4.88
CA GLY A 206 21.22 19.29 -4.53
C GLY A 206 20.13 20.08 -3.85
N GLY A 207 20.47 21.21 -3.22
CA GLY A 207 19.52 22.09 -2.55
C GLY A 207 18.70 21.35 -1.48
N ILE A 208 19.36 20.56 -0.65
CA ILE A 208 18.73 19.75 0.39
C ILE A 208 18.48 20.63 1.61
N GLU A 209 17.24 20.68 2.04
CA GLU A 209 16.77 21.48 3.18
C GLU A 209 15.92 20.59 4.10
N LEU A 210 16.04 20.80 5.41
CA LEU A 210 15.10 20.31 6.41
C LEU A 210 14.58 21.52 7.15
N LEU A 211 13.30 21.84 6.95
CA LEU A 211 12.60 22.99 7.51
C LEU A 211 11.73 22.55 8.67
N ASP A 212 11.80 23.27 9.79
CA ASP A 212 10.95 23.06 10.97
C ASP A 212 9.95 24.22 11.08
N TYR A 213 8.68 23.90 11.01
CA TYR A 213 7.54 24.81 11.15
C TYR A 213 6.99 24.82 12.59
N GLY A 214 7.59 24.07 13.51
CA GLY A 214 7.03 23.85 14.83
C GLY A 214 5.59 23.35 14.72
N THR A 215 4.69 23.93 15.50
CA THR A 215 3.25 23.64 15.45
C THR A 215 2.45 24.66 14.63
N SER A 216 3.13 25.63 13.95
CA SER A 216 2.48 26.72 13.20
C SER A 216 1.80 26.27 11.90
N LYS A 217 2.18 25.11 11.37
CA LYS A 217 1.61 24.50 10.16
C LYS A 217 1.13 23.10 10.43
N LYS A 218 0.14 22.66 9.65
CA LYS A 218 -0.25 21.24 9.58
C LYS A 218 0.47 20.60 8.37
N VAL A 219 0.74 19.31 8.45
CA VAL A 219 1.33 18.58 7.33
C VAL A 219 0.53 18.74 6.03
N ALA A 220 -0.81 18.83 6.13
CA ALA A 220 -1.69 19.00 4.99
C ALA A 220 -1.58 20.37 4.30
N ASP A 221 -1.04 21.37 5.00
CA ASP A 221 -0.88 22.73 4.47
C ASP A 221 0.42 22.91 3.67
N LEU A 222 1.30 21.91 3.74
CA LEU A 222 2.61 21.94 3.10
C LEU A 222 2.63 21.15 1.77
N PRO A 223 3.46 21.59 0.81
CA PRO A 223 3.56 20.89 -0.46
C PRO A 223 4.13 19.48 -0.26
N PHE A 224 3.47 18.51 -0.90
CA PHE A 224 3.92 17.11 -0.94
C PHE A 224 4.11 16.66 -2.38
N THR A 225 5.29 16.16 -2.70
CA THR A 225 5.55 15.58 -4.02
C THR A 225 4.84 14.22 -4.12
N LYS A 226 3.92 14.11 -5.05
CA LYS A 226 3.19 12.86 -5.30
C LYS A 226 4.15 11.72 -5.61
N LEU A 227 3.80 10.54 -5.10
CA LEU A 227 4.53 9.31 -5.36
C LEU A 227 4.75 9.12 -6.86
N GLY A 228 5.99 8.90 -7.24
CA GLY A 228 6.37 8.57 -8.61
C GLY A 228 6.90 7.15 -8.69
N TYR A 229 6.79 6.55 -9.87
CA TYR A 229 7.41 5.26 -10.20
C TYR A 229 7.99 5.36 -11.61
N GLN A 230 8.89 4.46 -11.96
CA GLN A 230 9.46 4.41 -13.31
C GLN A 230 8.35 4.14 -14.33
N GLY A 231 8.25 5.01 -15.33
CA GLY A 231 7.16 4.96 -16.32
C GLY A 231 5.88 5.69 -15.90
N SER A 232 5.87 6.47 -14.80
CA SER A 232 4.69 7.23 -14.35
C SER A 232 4.32 8.43 -15.23
N GLY A 233 5.21 8.87 -16.12
CA GLY A 233 4.95 10.00 -17.02
C GLY A 233 3.68 9.83 -17.87
N THR A 234 2.97 10.93 -18.13
CA THR A 234 1.73 10.91 -18.94
C THR A 234 1.97 10.46 -20.38
N SER A 235 3.16 10.73 -20.92
CA SER A 235 3.61 10.35 -22.26
C SER A 235 4.38 9.02 -22.33
N ALA A 236 4.43 8.24 -21.23
CA ALA A 236 5.16 6.98 -21.21
C ALA A 236 4.61 6.00 -22.27
N ALA A 237 5.52 5.38 -23.03
CA ALA A 237 5.18 4.55 -24.20
C ALA A 237 4.23 3.37 -23.84
N TRP A 238 4.37 2.78 -22.64
CA TRP A 238 3.50 1.70 -22.20
C TRP A 238 2.01 2.08 -22.15
N ARG A 239 1.67 3.37 -21.93
CA ARG A 239 0.28 3.83 -21.86
C ARG A 239 -0.43 3.64 -23.20
N LYS A 240 0.20 4.08 -24.31
CA LYS A 240 -0.33 3.89 -25.65
C LYS A 240 -0.45 2.41 -26.01
N ALA A 241 0.56 1.61 -25.64
CA ALA A 241 0.52 0.17 -25.85
C ALA A 241 -0.60 -0.52 -25.04
N ALA A 242 -0.84 -0.06 -23.81
CA ALA A 242 -1.94 -0.55 -22.97
C ALA A 242 -3.31 -0.17 -23.56
N GLU A 243 -3.48 1.06 -24.03
CA GLU A 243 -4.70 1.52 -24.69
C GLU A 243 -5.03 0.68 -25.92
N SER A 244 -4.07 0.44 -26.80
CA SER A 244 -4.25 -0.44 -27.97
C SER A 244 -4.66 -1.87 -27.58
N ARG A 245 -4.10 -2.43 -26.49
CA ARG A 245 -4.51 -3.75 -26.01
C ARG A 245 -5.92 -3.74 -25.42
N ILE A 246 -6.29 -2.68 -24.69
CA ILE A 246 -7.66 -2.50 -24.18
C ILE A 246 -8.65 -2.45 -25.32
N ASP A 247 -8.37 -1.64 -26.33
CA ASP A 247 -9.25 -1.50 -27.51
C ASP A 247 -9.46 -2.84 -28.21
N LYS A 248 -8.37 -3.60 -28.39
CA LYS A 248 -8.41 -4.89 -29.10
C LYS A 248 -9.04 -6.03 -28.26
N LEU A 249 -8.81 -6.06 -26.94
CA LEU A 249 -9.13 -7.22 -26.11
C LEU A 249 -10.31 -7.00 -25.16
N ARG A 250 -10.68 -5.76 -24.89
CA ARG A 250 -11.66 -5.40 -23.86
C ARG A 250 -12.84 -4.59 -24.37
N LYS A 251 -12.78 -4.08 -25.59
CA LYS A 251 -13.87 -3.40 -26.23
C LYS A 251 -14.47 -4.30 -27.31
N GLY A 252 -15.78 -4.20 -27.49
CA GLY A 252 -16.52 -4.85 -28.55
C GLY A 252 -17.52 -3.87 -29.15
N GLU A 253 -18.07 -4.20 -30.30
CA GLU A 253 -19.13 -3.43 -30.90
C GLU A 253 -20.46 -3.74 -30.22
N LEU A 254 -21.22 -2.69 -29.92
CA LEU A 254 -22.60 -2.78 -29.45
C LEU A 254 -23.50 -2.07 -30.43
N THR A 255 -24.35 -2.82 -31.12
CA THR A 255 -25.37 -2.28 -32.02
C THR A 255 -26.71 -2.22 -31.31
N VAL A 256 -27.29 -1.03 -31.23
CA VAL A 256 -28.64 -0.82 -30.69
C VAL A 256 -29.57 -0.38 -31.84
N VAL A 257 -30.61 -1.16 -32.09
CA VAL A 257 -31.63 -0.84 -33.10
C VAL A 257 -32.91 -0.48 -32.36
N VAL A 258 -33.31 0.79 -32.45
CA VAL A 258 -34.59 1.26 -31.94
C VAL A 258 -35.67 1.04 -33.00
N LYS A 259 -36.77 0.40 -32.61
CA LYS A 259 -37.92 0.14 -33.49
C LYS A 259 -39.19 0.74 -32.89
N ASP A 260 -40.11 1.18 -33.73
CA ASP A 260 -41.46 1.57 -33.34
C ASP A 260 -42.35 0.35 -33.05
N ALA A 261 -43.59 0.58 -32.61
CA ALA A 261 -44.55 -0.47 -32.28
C ALA A 261 -44.89 -1.39 -33.46
N SER A 262 -44.64 -0.98 -34.70
CA SER A 262 -44.83 -1.79 -35.92
C SER A 262 -43.57 -2.59 -36.31
N GLY A 263 -42.48 -2.46 -35.54
CA GLY A 263 -41.22 -3.12 -35.81
C GLY A 263 -40.30 -2.39 -36.79
N LYS A 264 -40.67 -1.21 -37.25
CA LYS A 264 -39.89 -0.41 -38.20
C LYS A 264 -38.78 0.38 -37.50
N PRO A 265 -37.55 0.42 -38.03
CA PRO A 265 -36.45 1.19 -37.45
C PRO A 265 -36.80 2.68 -37.30
N VAL A 266 -36.49 3.25 -36.12
CA VAL A 266 -36.64 4.68 -35.85
C VAL A 266 -35.33 5.37 -36.13
N ALA A 267 -35.31 6.26 -37.10
CA ALA A 267 -34.14 7.05 -37.43
C ALA A 267 -33.89 8.13 -36.38
N ASN A 268 -32.61 8.41 -36.08
CA ASN A 268 -32.19 9.47 -35.16
C ASN A 268 -32.73 9.33 -33.72
N ALA A 269 -33.04 8.11 -33.27
CA ALA A 269 -33.40 7.87 -31.87
C ALA A 269 -32.23 8.17 -30.97
N GLU A 270 -32.48 8.94 -29.89
CA GLU A 270 -31.48 9.17 -28.83
C GLU A 270 -31.44 7.95 -27.90
N VAL A 271 -30.24 7.37 -27.74
CA VAL A 271 -30.05 6.18 -26.92
C VAL A 271 -28.98 6.46 -25.84
N ALA A 272 -29.36 6.41 -24.56
CA ALA A 272 -28.45 6.49 -23.45
C ALA A 272 -28.03 5.08 -22.99
N ILE A 273 -26.74 4.80 -22.98
CA ILE A 273 -26.19 3.51 -22.56
C ILE A 273 -25.42 3.70 -21.26
N HIS A 274 -25.80 2.96 -20.22
CA HIS A 274 -25.15 2.97 -18.92
C HIS A 274 -24.64 1.58 -18.55
N MET A 275 -23.32 1.44 -18.37
CA MET A 275 -22.74 0.20 -17.85
C MET A 275 -23.12 0.06 -16.37
N ARG A 276 -23.82 -0.99 -15.99
CA ARG A 276 -24.24 -1.27 -14.61
C ARG A 276 -23.22 -2.13 -13.85
N LYS A 277 -22.59 -3.09 -14.52
CA LYS A 277 -21.63 -4.02 -13.92
C LYS A 277 -20.47 -4.26 -14.85
N HIS A 278 -19.25 -4.15 -14.34
CA HIS A 278 -18.03 -4.45 -15.09
C HIS A 278 -17.76 -5.96 -15.04
N ALA A 279 -17.34 -6.55 -16.19
CA ALA A 279 -16.98 -7.97 -16.22
C ALA A 279 -15.68 -8.28 -15.46
N PHE A 280 -14.78 -7.29 -15.35
CA PHE A 280 -13.58 -7.42 -14.53
C PHE A 280 -13.94 -7.34 -13.04
N LEU A 281 -13.34 -8.23 -12.23
CA LEU A 281 -13.60 -8.28 -10.80
C LEU A 281 -12.81 -7.17 -10.08
N TRP A 282 -13.53 -6.20 -9.54
CA TRP A 282 -13.01 -5.15 -8.68
C TRP A 282 -13.38 -5.48 -7.26
N GLY A 283 -12.38 -5.86 -6.46
CA GLY A 283 -12.59 -6.37 -5.11
C GLY A 283 -12.14 -5.42 -4.00
N THR A 284 -12.65 -5.71 -2.80
CA THR A 284 -12.20 -5.10 -1.55
C THR A 284 -12.24 -6.11 -0.41
N ALA A 285 -11.33 -5.95 0.57
CA ALA A 285 -11.45 -6.68 1.84
C ALA A 285 -12.64 -6.15 2.65
N VAL A 286 -13.39 -7.07 3.24
CA VAL A 286 -14.58 -6.78 4.07
C VAL A 286 -14.40 -7.40 5.45
N SER A 287 -14.66 -6.61 6.49
CA SER A 287 -14.66 -7.08 7.87
C SER A 287 -16.03 -7.55 8.30
N GLY A 288 -16.18 -8.82 8.58
CA GLY A 288 -17.40 -9.38 9.17
C GLY A 288 -17.70 -8.81 10.55
N VAL A 289 -16.67 -8.50 11.34
CA VAL A 289 -16.84 -7.84 12.65
C VAL A 289 -17.49 -6.46 12.52
N ALA A 290 -17.23 -5.73 11.43
CA ALA A 290 -17.89 -4.45 11.17
C ALA A 290 -19.39 -4.62 10.92
N PHE A 291 -19.79 -5.74 10.29
CA PHE A 291 -21.20 -6.04 9.99
C PHE A 291 -22.00 -6.50 11.22
N THR A 292 -21.39 -7.29 12.10
CA THR A 292 -22.10 -8.04 13.16
C THR A 292 -21.69 -7.65 14.56
N GLY A 293 -20.52 -7.06 14.74
CA GLY A 293 -19.90 -6.84 16.05
C GLY A 293 -20.37 -5.62 16.84
N GLY A 294 -21.30 -4.81 16.32
CA GLY A 294 -21.81 -3.60 16.99
C GLY A 294 -20.76 -2.52 17.28
N ARG A 295 -19.53 -2.69 16.78
CA ARG A 295 -18.40 -1.78 17.05
C ARG A 295 -18.41 -0.54 16.16
N MET A 296 -19.22 -0.54 15.11
CA MET A 296 -19.35 0.58 14.17
C MET A 296 -20.69 1.27 14.39
N PRO A 297 -20.74 2.62 14.52
CA PRO A 297 -22.00 3.35 14.54
C PRO A 297 -22.86 3.00 13.32
N GLN A 298 -24.19 2.96 13.50
CA GLN A 298 -25.12 2.53 12.45
C GLN A 298 -25.01 3.34 11.16
N GLU A 299 -24.83 4.66 11.26
CA GLU A 299 -24.63 5.54 10.11
C GLU A 299 -23.35 5.20 9.32
N ASN A 300 -22.26 4.87 10.03
CA ASN A 300 -21.01 4.47 9.42
C ASN A 300 -21.12 3.08 8.75
N LEU A 301 -21.88 2.17 9.37
CA LEU A 301 -22.14 0.85 8.79
C LEU A 301 -22.98 0.96 7.52
N ALA A 302 -24.03 1.80 7.53
CA ALA A 302 -24.86 2.04 6.35
C ALA A 302 -24.00 2.60 5.20
N ARG A 303 -23.17 3.61 5.49
CA ARG A 303 -22.24 4.18 4.51
C ARG A 303 -21.20 3.16 4.02
N TYR A 304 -20.63 2.35 4.91
CA TYR A 304 -19.68 1.29 4.55
C TYR A 304 -20.30 0.31 3.55
N LYS A 305 -21.53 -0.15 3.81
CA LYS A 305 -22.27 -1.02 2.91
C LYS A 305 -22.56 -0.36 1.56
N GLU A 306 -22.96 0.92 1.55
CA GLU A 306 -23.20 1.65 0.30
C GLU A 306 -21.93 1.82 -0.55
N GLU A 307 -20.79 2.15 0.07
CA GLU A 307 -19.53 2.30 -0.64
C GLU A 307 -19.04 0.96 -1.21
N ILE A 308 -19.25 -0.17 -0.52
CA ILE A 308 -18.95 -1.50 -1.04
C ILE A 308 -19.79 -1.77 -2.31
N LYS A 309 -21.10 -1.62 -2.25
CA LYS A 309 -22.01 -1.87 -3.38
C LYS A 309 -21.70 -0.99 -4.60
N LYS A 310 -21.41 0.28 -4.33
CA LYS A 310 -21.19 1.29 -5.37
C LYS A 310 -19.90 1.06 -6.16
N ASN A 311 -18.84 0.62 -5.49
CA ASN A 311 -17.50 0.65 -6.06
C ASN A 311 -16.97 -0.74 -6.44
N PHE A 312 -17.55 -1.83 -5.91
CA PHE A 312 -17.00 -3.18 -6.05
C PHE A 312 -18.06 -4.18 -6.54
N ASN A 313 -17.56 -5.23 -7.18
CA ASN A 313 -18.34 -6.39 -7.60
C ASN A 313 -17.73 -7.71 -7.10
N PHE A 314 -16.69 -7.61 -6.26
CA PHE A 314 -15.95 -8.71 -5.67
C PHE A 314 -15.54 -8.34 -4.24
N ALA A 315 -15.48 -9.31 -3.33
CA ALA A 315 -15.08 -9.09 -1.95
C ALA A 315 -14.31 -10.28 -1.40
N VAL A 316 -13.41 -10.01 -0.44
CA VAL A 316 -12.75 -11.04 0.36
C VAL A 316 -13.01 -10.78 1.84
N MET A 317 -13.27 -11.83 2.61
CA MET A 317 -13.38 -11.70 4.07
C MET A 317 -11.98 -11.51 4.65
N GLU A 318 -11.73 -10.35 5.30
CA GLU A 318 -10.37 -9.98 5.75
C GLU A 318 -9.78 -11.01 6.72
N ASN A 319 -10.59 -11.54 7.64
CA ASN A 319 -10.10 -12.46 8.66
C ASN A 319 -11.03 -13.66 8.92
N GLU A 320 -12.31 -13.53 8.71
CA GLU A 320 -13.35 -14.40 9.28
C GLU A 320 -13.37 -15.81 8.65
N THR A 321 -12.76 -15.98 7.47
CA THR A 321 -12.61 -17.30 6.82
C THR A 321 -11.23 -17.94 7.05
N LYS A 322 -10.31 -17.25 7.75
CA LYS A 322 -9.04 -17.84 8.18
C LYS A 322 -9.29 -18.92 9.23
N TRP A 323 -8.49 -19.97 9.22
CA TRP A 323 -8.71 -21.14 10.09
C TRP A 323 -8.97 -20.79 11.57
N PRO A 324 -8.16 -19.96 12.27
CA PRO A 324 -8.42 -19.65 13.68
C PRO A 324 -9.78 -18.98 13.94
N GLN A 325 -10.24 -18.14 13.01
CA GLN A 325 -11.53 -17.45 13.14
C GLN A 325 -12.69 -18.38 12.76
N TRP A 326 -12.50 -19.20 11.71
CA TRP A 326 -13.49 -20.18 11.28
C TRP A 326 -13.70 -21.30 12.31
N ALA A 327 -12.65 -21.72 12.99
CA ALA A 327 -12.71 -22.70 14.09
C ALA A 327 -13.54 -22.21 15.30
N ASN A 328 -13.73 -20.89 15.43
CA ASN A 328 -14.63 -20.31 16.45
C ASN A 328 -16.07 -20.36 15.96
N GLU A 329 -16.80 -21.41 16.34
CA GLU A 329 -18.19 -21.64 15.94
C GLU A 329 -19.13 -20.47 16.27
N ALA A 330 -18.87 -19.75 17.35
CA ALA A 330 -19.70 -18.59 17.76
C ALA A 330 -19.61 -17.42 16.74
N SER A 331 -18.54 -17.33 15.95
CA SER A 331 -18.37 -16.28 14.93
C SER A 331 -18.93 -16.66 13.55
N ARG A 332 -19.15 -17.96 13.28
CA ARG A 332 -19.59 -18.45 11.96
C ARG A 332 -20.92 -17.86 11.48
N PRO A 333 -21.98 -17.73 12.32
CA PRO A 333 -23.23 -17.13 11.85
C PRO A 333 -23.07 -15.71 11.33
N GLY A 334 -22.23 -14.89 11.98
CA GLY A 334 -21.93 -13.54 11.53
C GLY A 334 -21.14 -13.51 10.22
N THR A 335 -20.19 -14.42 10.06
CA THR A 335 -19.44 -14.60 8.81
C THR A 335 -20.36 -14.97 7.66
N LEU A 336 -21.22 -15.97 7.86
CA LEU A 336 -22.19 -16.43 6.85
C LEU A 336 -23.16 -15.30 6.47
N ALA A 337 -23.73 -14.60 7.45
CA ALA A 337 -24.64 -13.48 7.20
C ALA A 337 -23.95 -12.34 6.39
N THR A 338 -22.66 -12.09 6.63
CA THR A 338 -21.90 -11.09 5.87
C THR A 338 -21.68 -11.56 4.44
N ILE A 339 -21.30 -12.81 4.23
CA ILE A 339 -21.11 -13.40 2.89
C ILE A 339 -22.43 -13.41 2.11
N ASP A 340 -23.53 -13.82 2.73
CA ASP A 340 -24.84 -13.85 2.09
C ASP A 340 -25.28 -12.44 1.70
N TRP A 341 -25.10 -11.44 2.59
CA TRP A 341 -25.36 -10.04 2.24
C TRP A 341 -24.54 -9.55 1.03
N LEU A 342 -23.24 -9.88 0.96
CA LEU A 342 -22.40 -9.51 -0.19
C LEU A 342 -22.96 -10.09 -1.49
N ARG A 343 -23.32 -11.36 -1.47
CA ARG A 343 -23.87 -12.08 -2.64
C ARG A 343 -25.22 -11.54 -3.07
N GLU A 344 -26.12 -11.28 -2.14
CA GLU A 344 -27.44 -10.67 -2.37
C GLU A 344 -27.33 -9.27 -3.01
N ASN A 345 -26.22 -8.55 -2.72
CA ASN A 345 -25.91 -7.26 -3.34
C ASN A 345 -25.03 -7.38 -4.61
N GLY A 346 -24.92 -8.59 -5.18
CA GLY A 346 -24.31 -8.84 -6.47
C GLY A 346 -22.78 -8.92 -6.47
N LEU A 347 -22.13 -9.05 -5.31
CA LEU A 347 -20.69 -9.28 -5.21
C LEU A 347 -20.41 -10.79 -5.21
N GLN A 348 -19.33 -11.18 -5.90
CA GLN A 348 -18.72 -12.50 -5.72
C GLN A 348 -17.80 -12.44 -4.50
N VAL A 349 -17.61 -13.58 -3.82
CA VAL A 349 -16.82 -13.62 -2.59
C VAL A 349 -15.67 -14.62 -2.73
N ARG A 350 -14.45 -14.18 -2.33
CA ARG A 350 -13.25 -14.97 -2.21
C ARG A 350 -13.07 -15.47 -0.77
N GLY A 351 -12.68 -16.72 -0.62
CA GLY A 351 -12.26 -17.30 0.65
C GLY A 351 -10.76 -17.09 0.89
N HIS A 352 -10.41 -16.53 2.02
CA HIS A 352 -9.02 -16.25 2.40
C HIS A 352 -8.83 -16.59 3.89
N ASN A 353 -7.99 -17.51 4.24
CA ASN A 353 -7.36 -18.58 3.51
C ASN A 353 -7.61 -19.92 4.22
N LEU A 354 -7.47 -21.06 3.51
CA LEU A 354 -7.66 -22.37 4.12
C LEU A 354 -6.45 -22.75 4.98
N VAL A 355 -5.22 -22.62 4.44
CA VAL A 355 -3.99 -22.93 5.16
C VAL A 355 -2.99 -21.77 5.10
N TRP A 356 -2.64 -21.25 6.25
CA TRP A 356 -1.50 -20.35 6.42
C TRP A 356 -0.46 -21.09 7.26
N PRO A 357 0.53 -21.78 6.61
CA PRO A 357 1.19 -22.94 7.18
C PRO A 357 2.28 -22.61 8.22
N SER A 358 1.92 -21.83 9.22
CA SER A 358 2.80 -21.53 10.36
C SER A 358 2.04 -21.49 11.68
N TRP A 359 2.71 -21.90 12.74
CA TRP A 359 2.17 -21.89 14.10
C TRP A 359 1.80 -20.48 14.59
N ARG A 360 2.47 -19.48 14.06
CA ARG A 360 2.18 -18.07 14.34
C ARG A 360 0.82 -17.64 13.81
N ASN A 361 0.47 -18.08 12.60
CA ASN A 361 -0.73 -17.64 11.89
C ASN A 361 -1.89 -18.61 12.08
N THR A 362 -1.59 -19.88 12.38
CA THR A 362 -2.57 -20.95 12.57
C THR A 362 -2.40 -21.57 13.96
N ASN A 363 -2.82 -20.84 14.99
CA ASN A 363 -2.83 -21.33 16.36
C ASN A 363 -4.23 -21.89 16.69
N VAL A 364 -4.52 -23.09 16.19
CA VAL A 364 -5.79 -23.80 16.43
C VAL A 364 -5.51 -25.02 17.30
N LYS A 365 -6.31 -25.20 18.35
CA LYS A 365 -6.09 -26.27 19.34
C LYS A 365 -5.98 -27.66 18.69
N ALA A 366 -6.87 -27.99 17.74
CA ALA A 366 -6.83 -29.29 17.08
C ALA A 366 -5.50 -29.53 16.33
N ALA A 367 -4.98 -28.52 15.63
CA ALA A 367 -3.69 -28.61 14.95
C ALA A 367 -2.52 -28.70 15.96
N THR A 368 -2.57 -27.93 17.05
CA THR A 368 -1.53 -27.93 18.08
C THR A 368 -1.47 -29.27 18.83
N ASP A 369 -2.60 -29.86 19.15
CA ASP A 369 -2.69 -31.16 19.84
C ASP A 369 -2.18 -32.32 18.95
N ALA A 370 -2.33 -32.20 17.65
CA ALA A 370 -1.89 -33.22 16.68
C ALA A 370 -0.42 -33.06 16.22
N ARG A 371 0.25 -31.98 16.63
CA ARG A 371 1.56 -31.54 16.10
C ARG A 371 2.63 -32.64 16.09
N ASP A 372 2.72 -33.42 17.16
CA ASP A 372 3.77 -34.43 17.36
C ASP A 372 3.44 -35.78 16.69
N ASN A 373 2.29 -35.88 16.01
CA ASN A 373 1.87 -37.03 15.21
C ASN A 373 1.58 -36.59 13.78
N PRO A 374 2.53 -36.75 12.84
CA PRO A 374 2.36 -36.29 11.46
C PRO A 374 1.10 -36.79 10.76
N THR A 375 0.71 -38.06 10.99
CA THR A 375 -0.52 -38.63 10.39
C THR A 375 -1.78 -37.96 10.93
N ALA A 376 -1.87 -37.77 12.24
CA ALA A 376 -2.99 -37.08 12.86
C ALA A 376 -3.02 -35.59 12.44
N PHE A 377 -1.86 -34.96 12.36
CA PHE A 377 -1.74 -33.55 11.97
C PHE A 377 -2.16 -33.35 10.50
N ALA A 378 -1.72 -34.19 9.56
CA ALA A 378 -2.16 -34.15 8.17
C ALA A 378 -3.68 -34.30 8.06
N LYS A 379 -4.26 -35.23 8.82
CA LYS A 379 -5.70 -35.43 8.85
C LYS A 379 -6.46 -34.21 9.36
N VAL A 380 -6.01 -33.59 10.44
CA VAL A 380 -6.65 -32.39 11.02
C VAL A 380 -6.68 -31.23 9.99
N ILE A 381 -5.62 -31.05 9.21
CA ILE A 381 -5.58 -30.01 8.18
C ILE A 381 -6.54 -30.34 7.04
N THR A 382 -6.53 -31.57 6.52
CA THR A 382 -7.39 -31.97 5.42
C THR A 382 -8.89 -31.97 5.81
N ASP A 383 -9.21 -32.38 7.02
CA ASP A 383 -10.59 -32.33 7.56
C ASP A 383 -11.08 -30.86 7.65
N HIS A 384 -10.22 -29.96 8.17
CA HIS A 384 -10.55 -28.53 8.20
C HIS A 384 -10.81 -27.97 6.79
N ILE A 385 -9.96 -28.27 5.82
CA ILE A 385 -10.12 -27.81 4.45
C ILE A 385 -11.44 -28.32 3.87
N ALA A 386 -11.69 -29.63 3.97
CA ALA A 386 -12.90 -30.25 3.44
C ALA A 386 -14.17 -29.72 4.09
N GLU A 387 -14.17 -29.56 5.42
CA GLU A 387 -15.31 -28.97 6.17
C GLU A 387 -15.57 -27.53 5.76
N THR A 388 -14.52 -26.71 5.72
CA THR A 388 -14.66 -25.28 5.41
C THR A 388 -15.15 -25.04 4.00
N THR A 389 -14.56 -25.73 3.01
CA THR A 389 -14.97 -25.61 1.61
C THR A 389 -16.39 -26.14 1.38
N ALA A 390 -16.75 -27.26 2.01
CA ALA A 390 -18.12 -27.80 1.93
C ALA A 390 -19.15 -26.87 2.58
N ALA A 391 -18.84 -26.25 3.73
CA ALA A 391 -19.73 -25.32 4.43
C ALA A 391 -19.98 -24.02 3.64
N LEU A 392 -19.01 -23.62 2.83
CA LEU A 392 -19.06 -22.38 2.02
C LEU A 392 -19.29 -22.65 0.52
N ARG A 393 -19.56 -23.91 0.14
CA ARG A 393 -19.86 -24.28 -1.24
C ARG A 393 -21.00 -23.44 -1.82
N GLY A 394 -20.75 -22.90 -3.02
CA GLY A 394 -21.69 -22.03 -3.71
C GLY A 394 -21.85 -20.63 -3.10
N ARG A 395 -21.17 -20.32 -1.98
CA ARG A 395 -21.07 -18.98 -1.39
C ARG A 395 -19.78 -18.26 -1.76
N VAL A 396 -18.72 -19.01 -1.97
CA VAL A 396 -17.38 -18.54 -2.33
C VAL A 396 -17.08 -19.03 -3.74
N VAL A 397 -16.47 -18.20 -4.58
CA VAL A 397 -16.16 -18.54 -5.98
C VAL A 397 -14.72 -18.99 -6.18
N ASP A 398 -13.84 -18.62 -5.28
CA ASP A 398 -12.43 -19.02 -5.27
C ASP A 398 -11.85 -19.03 -3.84
N TRP A 399 -10.76 -19.76 -3.65
CA TRP A 399 -10.06 -19.93 -2.39
C TRP A 399 -8.56 -19.73 -2.52
N ASP A 400 -7.97 -18.99 -1.57
CA ASP A 400 -6.57 -19.15 -1.24
C ASP A 400 -6.41 -20.45 -0.45
N VAL A 401 -6.03 -21.53 -1.13
CA VAL A 401 -5.80 -22.82 -0.48
C VAL A 401 -4.58 -22.75 0.42
N ILE A 402 -3.50 -22.15 -0.08
CA ILE A 402 -2.25 -21.97 0.67
C ILE A 402 -1.79 -20.52 0.54
N ASN A 403 -1.37 -19.95 1.67
CA ASN A 403 -0.92 -18.57 1.75
C ASN A 403 0.52 -18.46 2.25
N GLU A 404 1.40 -17.74 1.50
CA GLU A 404 2.74 -17.29 1.91
C GLU A 404 3.71 -18.42 2.27
N THR A 405 3.94 -19.32 1.34
CA THR A 405 4.75 -20.54 1.56
C THR A 405 6.23 -20.28 1.81
N PHE A 406 6.79 -19.19 1.29
CA PHE A 406 8.21 -18.86 1.45
C PHE A 406 8.59 -18.50 2.89
N THR A 407 7.71 -17.79 3.59
CA THR A 407 7.96 -17.35 4.96
C THR A 407 7.20 -18.14 6.02
N ASN A 408 6.28 -19.01 5.60
CA ASN A 408 5.43 -19.81 6.47
C ASN A 408 5.45 -21.26 5.99
N HIS A 409 6.36 -22.05 6.53
CA HIS A 409 6.56 -23.44 6.09
C HIS A 409 6.58 -24.46 7.25
N ASP A 410 6.27 -24.02 8.49
CA ASP A 410 6.28 -24.89 9.67
C ASP A 410 5.53 -26.21 9.46
N PHE A 411 4.42 -26.19 8.71
CA PHE A 411 3.61 -27.38 8.48
C PHE A 411 4.26 -28.32 7.46
N MET A 412 4.89 -27.77 6.41
CA MET A 412 5.64 -28.56 5.45
C MET A 412 6.93 -29.12 6.03
N ASP A 413 7.52 -28.47 7.04
CA ASP A 413 8.69 -28.99 7.76
C ASP A 413 8.36 -30.29 8.53
N ILE A 414 7.10 -30.46 8.97
CA ILE A 414 6.60 -31.66 9.64
C ILE A 414 6.10 -32.70 8.65
N LEU A 415 5.32 -32.30 7.65
CA LEU A 415 4.56 -33.19 6.77
C LEU A 415 5.26 -33.45 5.43
N GLY A 416 6.29 -32.68 5.11
CA GLY A 416 6.90 -32.68 3.80
C GLY A 416 6.12 -31.84 2.78
N ARG A 417 6.79 -31.50 1.69
CA ARG A 417 6.26 -30.62 0.63
C ARG A 417 5.01 -31.16 -0.04
N HIS A 418 4.85 -32.49 -0.09
CA HIS A 418 3.71 -33.14 -0.76
C HIS A 418 2.37 -32.83 -0.08
N ALA A 419 2.36 -32.51 1.21
CA ALA A 419 1.14 -32.11 1.92
C ALA A 419 0.39 -30.97 1.25
N MET A 420 1.08 -30.05 0.55
CA MET A 420 0.44 -28.99 -0.22
C MET A 420 -0.45 -29.53 -1.34
N VAL A 421 -0.08 -30.65 -1.98
CA VAL A 421 -0.90 -31.33 -3.00
C VAL A 421 -2.18 -31.88 -2.38
N ASP A 422 -2.05 -32.54 -1.22
CA ASP A 422 -3.18 -33.10 -0.48
C ASP A 422 -4.18 -31.99 -0.06
N TRP A 423 -3.67 -30.80 0.30
CA TRP A 423 -4.51 -29.67 0.68
C TRP A 423 -5.34 -29.14 -0.52
N PHE A 424 -4.73 -29.07 -1.70
CA PHE A 424 -5.46 -28.70 -2.92
C PHE A 424 -6.50 -29.77 -3.30
N GLN A 425 -6.17 -31.06 -3.15
CA GLN A 425 -7.11 -32.16 -3.41
C GLN A 425 -8.28 -32.14 -2.43
N ALA A 426 -8.02 -31.91 -1.14
CA ALA A 426 -9.06 -31.78 -0.12
C ALA A 426 -9.99 -30.59 -0.40
N ALA A 427 -9.44 -29.44 -0.82
CA ALA A 427 -10.22 -28.28 -1.20
C ALA A 427 -11.13 -28.55 -2.40
N ARG A 428 -10.62 -29.21 -3.44
CA ARG A 428 -11.39 -29.62 -4.62
C ARG A 428 -12.50 -30.63 -4.28
N ALA A 429 -12.21 -31.57 -3.39
CA ALA A 429 -13.21 -32.52 -2.93
C ALA A 429 -14.34 -31.85 -2.14
N GLY A 430 -14.01 -30.85 -1.32
CA GLY A 430 -14.98 -30.07 -0.55
C GLY A 430 -15.84 -29.15 -1.40
N ASP A 431 -15.26 -28.46 -2.38
CA ASP A 431 -15.96 -27.61 -3.35
C ASP A 431 -15.44 -27.82 -4.77
N PRO A 432 -16.14 -28.62 -5.59
CA PRO A 432 -15.74 -28.89 -6.97
C PRO A 432 -15.80 -27.67 -7.90
N GLU A 433 -16.58 -26.66 -7.58
CA GLU A 433 -16.86 -25.51 -8.45
C GLU A 433 -15.93 -24.32 -8.17
N ALA A 434 -15.48 -24.16 -6.93
CA ALA A 434 -14.62 -23.04 -6.56
C ALA A 434 -13.23 -23.17 -7.23
N LYS A 435 -12.67 -22.04 -7.66
CA LYS A 435 -11.30 -21.98 -8.16
C LYS A 435 -10.31 -22.01 -7.00
N LEU A 436 -9.21 -22.68 -7.19
CA LEU A 436 -8.21 -22.93 -6.16
C LEU A 436 -6.90 -22.20 -6.48
N TYR A 437 -6.48 -21.33 -5.57
CA TYR A 437 -5.29 -20.47 -5.72
C TYR A 437 -4.23 -20.80 -4.68
N ILE A 438 -2.97 -20.64 -5.08
CA ILE A 438 -1.87 -20.37 -4.17
C ILE A 438 -1.64 -18.86 -4.15
N ASN A 439 -1.33 -18.25 -2.99
CA ASN A 439 -1.22 -16.79 -2.82
C ASN A 439 0.05 -16.41 -2.07
N ASP A 440 0.77 -15.38 -2.55
CA ASP A 440 1.98 -14.91 -1.88
C ASP A 440 2.25 -13.42 -2.10
N PHE A 441 3.08 -12.83 -1.21
CA PHE A 441 3.50 -11.43 -1.22
C PHE A 441 4.92 -11.26 -1.79
N ASN A 442 5.41 -10.03 -1.90
CA ASN A 442 6.74 -9.68 -2.44
C ASN A 442 7.01 -10.14 -3.88
N ILE A 443 6.00 -10.53 -4.61
CA ILE A 443 6.15 -11.02 -5.98
C ILE A 443 6.21 -9.86 -6.98
N LEU A 444 5.27 -8.93 -6.89
CA LEU A 444 5.21 -7.73 -7.75
C LEU A 444 5.86 -6.52 -7.11
N GLU A 445 5.83 -6.43 -5.79
CA GLU A 445 6.07 -5.23 -5.00
C GLU A 445 7.56 -4.93 -4.82
N THR A 446 8.36 -5.96 -4.67
CA THR A 446 9.78 -5.84 -4.32
C THR A 446 10.66 -6.60 -5.32
N ASP A 447 11.95 -6.37 -5.24
CA ASP A 447 12.97 -7.03 -6.06
C ASP A 447 13.57 -8.24 -5.31
N ASP A 448 12.74 -8.93 -4.53
CA ASP A 448 13.10 -10.13 -3.81
C ASP A 448 13.09 -11.34 -4.76
N LYS A 449 14.23 -11.51 -5.42
CA LYS A 449 14.38 -12.57 -6.41
C LYS A 449 14.30 -13.97 -5.80
N ALA A 450 14.82 -14.16 -4.58
CA ALA A 450 14.78 -15.45 -3.90
C ALA A 450 13.34 -15.87 -3.62
N HIS A 451 12.51 -14.96 -3.12
CA HIS A 451 11.09 -15.21 -2.88
C HIS A 451 10.33 -15.49 -4.19
N GLN A 452 10.58 -14.69 -5.23
CA GLN A 452 9.96 -14.90 -6.54
C GLN A 452 10.35 -16.24 -7.18
N ASP A 453 11.60 -16.67 -7.01
CA ASP A 453 12.10 -17.95 -7.54
C ASP A 453 11.50 -19.13 -6.79
N ASP A 454 11.43 -19.06 -5.46
CA ASP A 454 10.79 -20.09 -4.62
C ASP A 454 9.30 -20.24 -4.94
N TYR A 455 8.58 -19.11 -5.04
CA TYR A 455 7.17 -19.13 -5.39
C TYR A 455 6.91 -19.77 -6.76
N ALA A 456 7.74 -19.43 -7.76
CA ALA A 456 7.66 -20.06 -9.09
C ALA A 456 7.95 -21.57 -9.05
N GLN A 457 8.95 -22.00 -8.25
CA GLN A 457 9.27 -23.43 -8.07
C GLN A 457 8.15 -24.17 -7.32
N THR A 458 7.50 -23.53 -6.37
CA THR A 458 6.38 -24.11 -5.64
C THR A 458 5.17 -24.29 -6.53
N ILE A 459 4.85 -23.30 -7.37
CA ILE A 459 3.78 -23.41 -8.37
C ILE A 459 4.06 -24.53 -9.35
N GLN A 460 5.29 -24.60 -9.91
CA GLN A 460 5.66 -25.65 -10.84
C GLN A 460 5.54 -27.03 -10.20
N TYR A 461 6.04 -27.19 -8.96
CA TYR A 461 5.93 -28.42 -8.21
C TYR A 461 4.47 -28.88 -8.04
N LEU A 462 3.58 -27.99 -7.65
CA LEU A 462 2.15 -28.29 -7.49
C LEU A 462 1.53 -28.78 -8.81
N ILE A 463 1.86 -28.11 -9.91
CA ILE A 463 1.38 -28.47 -11.26
C ILE A 463 1.92 -29.86 -11.66
N ASP A 464 3.22 -30.10 -11.48
CA ASP A 464 3.88 -31.36 -11.83
C ASP A 464 3.35 -32.57 -11.02
N GLN A 465 2.94 -32.31 -9.77
CA GLN A 465 2.32 -33.31 -8.90
C GLN A 465 0.81 -33.48 -9.12
N GLY A 466 0.21 -32.77 -10.07
CA GLY A 466 -1.20 -32.89 -10.40
C GLY A 466 -2.15 -32.24 -9.39
N ALA A 467 -1.67 -31.30 -8.58
CA ALA A 467 -2.54 -30.50 -7.72
C ALA A 467 -3.54 -29.67 -8.57
N PRO A 468 -4.82 -29.61 -8.20
CA PRO A 468 -5.84 -28.87 -8.97
C PRO A 468 -5.73 -27.35 -8.77
N VAL A 469 -4.57 -26.77 -9.12
CA VAL A 469 -4.32 -25.35 -9.08
C VAL A 469 -4.99 -24.67 -10.27
N ASP A 470 -5.94 -23.77 -10.04
CA ASP A 470 -6.62 -22.99 -11.06
C ASP A 470 -5.97 -21.61 -11.26
N GLY A 471 -5.43 -21.03 -10.19
CA GLY A 471 -4.90 -19.69 -10.24
C GLY A 471 -3.71 -19.42 -9.30
N ILE A 472 -3.09 -18.29 -9.56
CA ILE A 472 -1.93 -17.78 -8.84
C ILE A 472 -2.29 -16.39 -8.31
N GLY A 473 -2.28 -16.24 -6.99
CA GLY A 473 -2.51 -14.98 -6.30
C GLY A 473 -1.21 -14.21 -6.13
N LEU A 474 -1.27 -12.91 -6.36
CA LEU A 474 -0.17 -11.96 -6.22
C LEU A 474 -0.66 -10.85 -5.29
N GLN A 475 -0.28 -10.88 -4.00
CA GLN A 475 -0.87 -10.01 -2.97
C GLN A 475 -0.76 -8.53 -3.30
N SER A 476 0.40 -8.07 -3.73
CA SER A 476 0.61 -6.69 -4.21
C SER A 476 0.52 -5.62 -3.12
N HIS A 477 1.12 -5.89 -1.96
CA HIS A 477 1.31 -4.92 -0.88
C HIS A 477 2.50 -4.01 -1.17
N PHE A 478 2.29 -2.97 -1.98
CA PHE A 478 3.39 -2.09 -2.38
C PHE A 478 3.90 -1.21 -1.23
N PRO A 479 5.22 -1.15 -1.01
CA PRO A 479 5.82 -0.13 -0.15
C PRO A 479 5.67 1.26 -0.77
N ALA A 480 6.13 2.31 -0.08
CA ALA A 480 6.12 3.67 -0.60
C ALA A 480 6.79 3.80 -1.97
N ARG A 481 7.79 3.00 -2.25
CA ARG A 481 8.42 2.86 -3.57
C ARG A 481 7.67 1.81 -4.40
N VAL A 482 6.99 2.27 -5.42
CA VAL A 482 6.24 1.39 -6.34
C VAL A 482 7.16 0.87 -7.44
N THR A 483 7.07 -0.42 -7.72
CA THR A 483 7.79 -1.09 -8.82
C THR A 483 7.49 -0.43 -10.16
N GLY A 484 8.52 -0.26 -10.99
CA GLY A 484 8.38 0.28 -12.34
C GLY A 484 7.51 -0.60 -13.25
N ILE A 485 6.86 0.02 -14.23
CA ILE A 485 5.92 -0.71 -15.11
C ILE A 485 6.60 -1.81 -15.90
N ASP A 486 7.81 -1.58 -16.40
CA ASP A 486 8.53 -2.58 -17.21
C ASP A 486 8.87 -3.83 -16.39
N ASP A 487 9.19 -3.65 -15.09
CA ASP A 487 9.47 -4.77 -14.19
C ASP A 487 8.18 -5.46 -13.75
N LEU A 488 7.10 -4.71 -13.54
CA LEU A 488 5.77 -5.31 -13.32
C LEU A 488 5.35 -6.20 -14.50
N VAL A 489 5.51 -5.72 -15.73
CA VAL A 489 5.17 -6.49 -16.93
C VAL A 489 6.01 -7.77 -17.00
N LYS A 490 7.33 -7.70 -16.79
CA LYS A 490 8.21 -8.89 -16.77
C LYS A 490 7.78 -9.91 -15.72
N ARG A 491 7.41 -9.45 -14.52
CA ARG A 491 6.95 -10.34 -13.43
C ARG A 491 5.61 -10.97 -13.78
N PHE A 492 4.66 -10.22 -14.31
CA PHE A 492 3.41 -10.77 -14.82
C PHE A 492 3.66 -11.79 -15.94
N ASP A 493 4.54 -11.50 -16.90
CA ASP A 493 4.88 -12.43 -17.99
C ASP A 493 5.46 -13.74 -17.44
N ARG A 494 6.32 -13.65 -16.43
CA ARG A 494 6.89 -14.82 -15.77
C ARG A 494 5.82 -15.73 -15.18
N PHE A 495 4.89 -15.19 -14.40
CA PHE A 495 3.87 -16.00 -13.71
C PHE A 495 2.74 -16.44 -14.65
N SER A 496 2.46 -15.69 -15.72
CA SER A 496 1.48 -16.13 -16.72
C SER A 496 1.95 -17.31 -17.57
N ALA A 497 3.25 -17.53 -17.65
CA ALA A 497 3.81 -18.68 -18.37
C ALA A 497 3.34 -20.03 -17.82
N PHE A 498 2.87 -20.09 -16.56
CA PHE A 498 2.23 -21.26 -15.98
C PHE A 498 0.87 -21.61 -16.58
N GLY A 499 0.27 -20.74 -17.39
CA GLY A 499 -1.04 -20.97 -18.03
C GLY A 499 -2.22 -20.96 -17.07
N LYS A 500 -2.02 -20.47 -15.83
CA LYS A 500 -3.05 -20.36 -14.80
C LYS A 500 -3.62 -18.94 -14.75
N GLU A 501 -4.80 -18.77 -14.13
CA GLU A 501 -5.33 -17.44 -13.90
C GLU A 501 -4.41 -16.65 -12.96
N LEU A 502 -4.24 -15.35 -13.20
CA LEU A 502 -3.52 -14.46 -12.31
C LEU A 502 -4.49 -13.49 -11.64
N GLU A 503 -4.40 -13.36 -10.35
CA GLU A 503 -5.19 -12.42 -9.57
C GLU A 503 -4.30 -11.54 -8.69
N ILE A 504 -4.58 -10.23 -8.67
CA ILE A 504 -4.06 -9.31 -7.65
C ILE A 504 -5.03 -9.37 -6.49
N THR A 505 -4.60 -9.97 -5.39
CA THR A 505 -5.49 -10.41 -4.32
C THR A 505 -5.65 -9.40 -3.18
N GLU A 506 -4.62 -8.57 -2.90
CA GLU A 506 -4.55 -7.75 -1.68
C GLU A 506 -3.94 -6.36 -1.93
N PHE A 507 -4.15 -5.80 -3.12
CA PHE A 507 -3.51 -4.57 -3.55
C PHE A 507 -3.69 -3.41 -2.58
N ASP A 508 -2.57 -2.93 -2.06
CA ASP A 508 -2.47 -1.66 -1.35
C ASP A 508 -1.13 -0.96 -1.63
N ILE A 509 -1.05 0.33 -1.27
CA ILE A 509 0.20 1.10 -1.35
C ILE A 509 0.42 1.86 -0.06
N ASN A 510 1.53 1.57 0.60
CA ASN A 510 1.98 2.34 1.76
C ASN A 510 2.69 3.63 1.33
N ALA A 511 1.93 4.65 0.99
CA ALA A 511 2.43 5.91 0.46
C ALA A 511 3.13 6.81 1.50
N GLY A 512 3.39 6.31 2.71
CA GLY A 512 4.14 7.07 3.71
C GLY A 512 3.48 8.39 4.10
N ARG A 513 2.17 8.45 4.23
CA ARG A 513 1.51 9.65 4.76
C ARG A 513 1.89 9.84 6.22
N SER A 514 2.28 11.07 6.55
CA SER A 514 2.55 11.50 7.91
C SER A 514 1.49 11.04 8.92
N HIS A 515 1.88 10.84 10.13
CA HIS A 515 1.21 10.20 11.26
C HIS A 515 -0.22 10.64 11.64
N SER A 516 -0.81 11.65 11.03
CA SER A 516 -2.24 11.90 11.16
C SER A 516 -3.09 10.82 10.48
N SER A 517 -2.48 9.98 9.68
CA SER A 517 -3.06 8.81 9.06
C SER A 517 -2.34 7.52 9.49
N ARG A 518 -2.32 7.18 10.77
CA ARG A 518 -2.27 5.79 11.24
C ARG A 518 -3.54 5.04 10.82
N LEU A 519 -4.09 5.40 9.72
CA LEU A 519 -4.95 4.59 8.93
C LEU A 519 -4.04 3.81 8.02
N HIS A 520 -3.61 2.76 8.59
CA HIS A 520 -3.15 1.56 7.96
C HIS A 520 -3.72 1.48 6.55
N SER A 521 -2.86 1.32 5.60
CA SER A 521 -3.08 0.74 4.28
C SER A 521 -3.66 -0.68 4.30
N ARG A 522 -4.12 -1.13 5.42
CA ARG A 522 -5.16 -2.12 5.51
C ARG A 522 -6.43 -1.32 5.42
N PHE A 523 -7.36 -1.68 4.59
CA PHE A 523 -8.74 -1.29 4.67
C PHE A 523 -9.25 -1.54 6.11
N SER A 524 -8.66 -0.80 7.05
CA SER A 524 -9.05 -0.85 8.44
C SER A 524 -10.16 0.17 8.60
N HIS A 525 -11.24 -0.30 8.78
CA HIS A 525 -12.59 -0.01 9.17
C HIS A 525 -12.94 1.37 9.71
N HIS A 526 -12.11 2.41 9.67
CA HIS A 526 -12.40 3.59 10.45
C HIS A 526 -12.28 4.95 9.80
N ARG A 527 -12.21 5.14 8.50
CA ARG A 527 -12.45 6.46 7.90
C ARG A 527 -12.48 6.43 6.38
N LEU A 528 -13.61 6.10 5.81
CA LEU A 528 -14.04 6.71 4.57
C LEU A 528 -14.53 8.13 4.90
N GLN A 529 -13.62 9.08 5.10
CA GLN A 529 -14.00 10.48 5.01
C GLN A 529 -13.80 10.92 3.56
N PRO A 530 -14.79 11.54 2.93
CA PRO A 530 -14.59 12.18 1.66
C PRO A 530 -13.73 13.43 1.93
N THR A 531 -12.47 13.40 1.56
CA THR A 531 -11.75 14.63 1.28
C THR A 531 -12.29 15.15 -0.04
N GLN A 532 -13.11 16.19 0.03
CA GLN A 532 -13.47 16.95 -1.15
C GLN A 532 -12.18 17.36 -1.88
N GLY A 533 -12.07 17.02 -3.15
CA GLY A 533 -11.22 17.70 -4.11
C GLY A 533 -9.78 17.25 -4.29
N GLN A 534 -9.34 16.11 -3.77
CA GLN A 534 -8.03 15.57 -4.16
C GLN A 534 -8.20 14.19 -4.76
N GLY A 535 -8.07 14.14 -6.08
CA GLY A 535 -8.12 12.90 -6.86
C GLY A 535 -7.15 11.87 -6.28
N VAL A 536 -7.61 10.64 -6.16
CA VAL A 536 -6.78 9.46 -5.92
C VAL A 536 -5.63 9.54 -6.93
N PRO A 537 -4.37 9.52 -6.50
CA PRO A 537 -3.26 9.58 -7.46
C PRO A 537 -3.41 8.45 -8.47
N ASP A 538 -2.91 8.68 -9.67
CA ASP A 538 -2.94 7.83 -10.90
C ASP A 538 -2.65 6.32 -10.69
N VAL A 539 -2.35 5.90 -9.49
CA VAL A 539 -2.04 4.52 -9.11
C VAL A 539 -3.27 3.60 -9.20
N GLY A 540 -4.48 4.12 -8.95
CA GLY A 540 -5.73 3.41 -9.25
C GLY A 540 -5.90 3.12 -10.76
N LEU A 541 -5.27 3.96 -11.61
CA LEU A 541 -5.19 3.75 -13.05
C LEU A 541 -4.13 2.70 -13.44
N LEU A 542 -3.09 2.50 -12.64
CA LEU A 542 -2.09 1.45 -12.84
C LEU A 542 -2.73 0.06 -12.76
N GLY A 543 -3.48 -0.21 -11.71
CA GLY A 543 -4.24 -1.46 -11.60
C GLY A 543 -5.23 -1.62 -12.77
N ARG A 544 -5.97 -0.57 -13.11
CA ARG A 544 -6.93 -0.60 -14.23
C ARG A 544 -6.27 -0.82 -15.59
N ARG A 545 -5.17 -0.12 -15.90
CA ARG A 545 -4.55 -0.14 -17.24
C ARG A 545 -3.50 -1.23 -17.40
N ALA A 546 -2.72 -1.55 -16.38
CA ALA A 546 -1.75 -2.65 -16.43
C ALA A 546 -2.43 -4.02 -16.45
N LEU A 547 -3.44 -4.26 -15.63
CA LEU A 547 -4.23 -5.49 -15.62
C LEU A 547 -5.06 -5.69 -16.91
N ALA A 548 -5.66 -4.63 -17.46
CA ALA A 548 -6.34 -4.71 -18.75
C ALA A 548 -5.38 -5.10 -19.90
N ALA A 549 -4.07 -4.86 -19.73
CA ALA A 549 -3.06 -5.25 -20.68
C ALA A 549 -2.74 -6.75 -20.70
N TYR A 550 -3.10 -7.48 -19.64
CA TYR A 550 -2.49 -8.78 -19.38
C TYR A 550 -3.33 -10.03 -19.65
N ARG A 551 -4.65 -10.00 -19.69
CA ARG A 551 -5.45 -11.21 -19.98
C ARG A 551 -5.43 -11.56 -21.48
N ARG A 552 -4.65 -12.57 -21.87
CA ARG A 552 -4.58 -13.07 -23.24
C ARG A 552 -5.66 -14.10 -23.60
N HIS A 553 -6.35 -14.74 -22.68
CA HIS A 553 -7.25 -15.87 -22.99
C HIS A 553 -8.49 -15.91 -22.11
N ALA A 554 -9.51 -15.14 -22.45
CA ALA A 554 -10.91 -15.51 -22.25
C ALA A 554 -11.82 -14.60 -23.09
N PRO A 555 -12.68 -15.14 -23.96
CA PRO A 555 -13.65 -14.33 -24.66
C PRO A 555 -14.73 -13.88 -23.67
N ALA A 556 -14.75 -12.60 -23.33
CA ALA A 556 -15.88 -12.04 -22.61
C ALA A 556 -17.05 -11.91 -23.59
N ARG A 557 -18.02 -12.80 -23.52
CA ARG A 557 -19.33 -12.61 -24.16
C ARG A 557 -20.15 -11.65 -23.31
N LEU A 558 -20.40 -10.46 -23.81
CA LEU A 558 -21.43 -9.58 -23.29
C LEU A 558 -22.76 -10.06 -23.88
N VAL A 559 -23.61 -10.70 -23.06
CA VAL A 559 -24.99 -10.97 -23.42
C VAL A 559 -25.82 -9.82 -22.86
N ALA A 560 -26.23 -8.90 -23.72
CA ALA A 560 -27.31 -7.97 -23.39
C ALA A 560 -28.64 -8.71 -23.55
N GLN A 561 -29.30 -9.03 -22.44
CA GLN A 561 -30.73 -9.35 -22.47
C GLN A 561 -31.54 -8.07 -22.39
N ALA A 562 -32.49 -7.94 -23.31
CA ALA A 562 -33.44 -6.85 -23.46
C ALA A 562 -34.39 -6.72 -22.26
#